data_4e3b7c2d69573881863de97ff07ce239
#
_entry.id   4e3b7c2d69573881863de97ff07ce239
#
_cell.length_a   1.000
_cell.length_b   1.000
_cell.length_c   1.000
_cell.angle_alpha   90.00
_cell.angle_beta   90.00
_cell.angle_gamma   90.00
#
_symmetry.space_group_name_H-M   'P 1'
#
loop_
_entity.id
_entity.type
_entity.pdbx_description
1 polymer ?
#
loop_
_entity_poly.entity_id
_entity_poly.type
_entity_poly.pdbx_seq_one_letter_code
_entity_poly.pdbx_strand_id
1 'polypeptide(L)'
;MGKTKIVRLSDAQRQELEDGRRTGTSHAFRERCQMILLKSENRTSSEIARFLGCHKITVHEWVKRFEAEGIEGLKMRPGRGRRAILQSATDLSRVRAAVIRSRQRISLAKAELEAELQKPFSMTTLKRFLKKTIAASNELESD
;
A
#
# COMPACT_ATOMS: atom_id res chain seq x y z
N MET A 1 -11.02 -23.47 -29.33
CA MET A 1 -9.94 -23.08 -28.41
C MET A 1 -9.65 -21.60 -28.57
N GLY A 2 -9.65 -20.85 -27.49
CA GLY A 2 -9.28 -19.44 -27.51
C GLY A 2 -7.81 -19.25 -27.81
N LYS A 3 -7.48 -18.21 -28.54
CA LYS A 3 -6.07 -17.85 -28.80
C LYS A 3 -5.43 -17.39 -27.50
N THR A 4 -4.23 -17.88 -27.23
CA THR A 4 -3.44 -17.42 -26.08
C THR A 4 -3.07 -15.95 -26.29
N LYS A 5 -3.47 -15.10 -25.36
CA LYS A 5 -3.14 -13.68 -25.40
C LYS A 5 -1.66 -13.50 -25.09
N ILE A 6 -0.95 -12.81 -25.97
CA ILE A 6 0.46 -12.53 -25.82
C ILE A 6 0.61 -11.06 -25.44
N VAL A 7 1.40 -10.79 -24.39
CA VAL A 7 1.75 -9.42 -24.01
C VAL A 7 3.03 -9.05 -24.73
N ARG A 8 2.98 -7.98 -25.53
CA ARG A 8 4.17 -7.45 -26.20
C ARG A 8 4.80 -6.38 -25.34
N LEU A 9 6.08 -6.53 -25.06
CA LEU A 9 6.84 -5.61 -24.22
C LEU A 9 7.88 -4.88 -25.06
N SER A 10 8.00 -3.55 -24.86
CA SER A 10 9.15 -2.80 -25.35
C SER A 10 10.39 -3.18 -24.53
N ASP A 11 11.58 -2.87 -25.03
CA ASP A 11 12.83 -3.13 -24.32
C ASP A 11 12.85 -2.42 -22.97
N ALA A 12 12.36 -1.18 -22.90
CA ALA A 12 12.24 -0.42 -21.67
C ALA A 12 11.31 -1.08 -20.67
N GLN A 13 10.13 -1.53 -21.11
CA GLN A 13 9.16 -2.23 -20.26
C GLN A 13 9.73 -3.54 -19.73
N ARG A 14 10.40 -4.30 -20.57
CA ARG A 14 11.05 -5.56 -20.17
C ARG A 14 12.10 -5.31 -19.11
N GLN A 15 12.92 -4.28 -19.27
CA GLN A 15 13.95 -3.92 -18.30
C GLN A 15 13.33 -3.52 -16.94
N GLU A 16 12.28 -2.69 -16.97
CA GLU A 16 11.58 -2.29 -15.77
C GLU A 16 10.99 -3.49 -15.02
N LEU A 17 10.40 -4.43 -15.75
CA LEU A 17 9.82 -5.64 -15.15
C LEU A 17 10.90 -6.56 -14.59
N GLU A 18 12.03 -6.71 -15.28
CA GLU A 18 13.16 -7.51 -14.78
C GLU A 18 13.73 -6.91 -13.50
N ASP A 19 13.90 -5.59 -13.47
CA ASP A 19 14.37 -4.89 -12.27
C ASP A 19 13.36 -5.02 -11.13
N GLY A 20 12.07 -4.88 -11.42
CA GLY A 20 11.00 -5.06 -10.45
C GLY A 20 10.95 -6.48 -9.87
N ARG A 21 11.19 -7.48 -10.72
CA ARG A 21 11.24 -8.89 -10.29
C ARG A 21 12.42 -9.15 -9.35
N ARG A 22 13.56 -8.54 -9.61
CA ARG A 22 14.77 -8.76 -8.79
C ARG A 22 14.81 -7.90 -7.53
N THR A 23 14.43 -6.64 -7.64
CA THR A 23 14.64 -5.64 -6.59
C THR A 23 13.36 -5.07 -5.98
N GLY A 24 12.20 -5.55 -6.41
CA GLY A 24 10.92 -5.07 -5.90
C GLY A 24 10.79 -5.18 -4.38
N THR A 25 10.17 -4.19 -3.75
CA THR A 25 10.07 -4.09 -2.30
C THR A 25 9.13 -5.12 -1.69
N SER A 26 8.09 -5.55 -2.42
CA SER A 26 7.14 -6.54 -1.93
C SER A 26 7.20 -7.82 -2.75
N HIS A 27 6.97 -8.95 -2.09
CA HIS A 27 6.88 -10.25 -2.75
C HIS A 27 5.78 -10.27 -3.80
N ALA A 28 4.62 -9.69 -3.49
CA ALA A 28 3.48 -9.61 -4.41
C ALA A 28 3.84 -8.86 -5.69
N PHE A 29 4.53 -7.73 -5.58
CA PHE A 29 4.97 -6.96 -6.74
C PHE A 29 5.95 -7.74 -7.60
N ARG A 30 6.92 -8.42 -6.98
CA ARG A 30 7.89 -9.26 -7.69
C ARG A 30 7.21 -10.39 -8.46
N GLU A 31 6.23 -11.07 -7.85
CA GLU A 31 5.45 -12.10 -8.54
C GLU A 31 4.68 -11.55 -9.73
N ARG A 32 4.08 -10.39 -9.59
CA ARG A 32 3.32 -9.73 -10.67
C ARG A 32 4.20 -9.37 -11.84
N CYS A 33 5.41 -8.86 -11.59
CA CYS A 33 6.40 -8.59 -12.63
C CYS A 33 6.78 -9.89 -13.37
N GLN A 34 7.04 -10.97 -12.63
CA GLN A 34 7.34 -12.28 -13.21
C GLN A 34 6.18 -12.81 -14.05
N MET A 35 4.95 -12.62 -13.59
CA MET A 35 3.73 -13.01 -14.29
C MET A 35 3.65 -12.37 -15.68
N ILE A 36 3.93 -11.08 -15.78
CA ILE A 36 3.90 -10.35 -17.05
C ILE A 36 5.06 -10.81 -17.96
N LEU A 37 6.24 -11.01 -17.42
CA LEU A 37 7.40 -11.50 -18.17
C LEU A 37 7.14 -12.88 -18.76
N LEU A 38 6.55 -13.80 -17.99
CA LEU A 38 6.19 -15.14 -18.47
C LEU A 38 5.12 -15.05 -19.56
N LYS A 39 4.16 -14.15 -19.42
CA LYS A 39 3.13 -13.94 -20.44
C LYS A 39 3.73 -13.43 -21.75
N SER A 40 4.77 -12.60 -21.69
CA SER A 40 5.48 -12.12 -22.88
C SER A 40 6.27 -13.22 -23.60
N GLU A 41 6.54 -14.33 -22.91
CA GLU A 41 7.25 -15.49 -23.45
C GLU A 41 6.33 -16.55 -24.06
N ASN A 42 5.08 -16.21 -24.37
CA ASN A 42 4.06 -17.10 -24.91
C ASN A 42 3.58 -18.20 -23.95
N ARG A 43 3.77 -18.03 -22.68
CA ARG A 43 3.23 -18.96 -21.67
C ARG A 43 1.72 -18.77 -21.56
N THR A 44 0.99 -19.85 -21.37
CA THR A 44 -0.45 -19.78 -21.13
C THR A 44 -0.73 -19.29 -19.71
N SER A 45 -1.90 -18.67 -19.51
CA SER A 45 -2.32 -18.25 -18.18
C SER A 45 -2.42 -19.40 -17.20
N SER A 46 -2.83 -20.60 -17.67
CA SER A 46 -2.88 -21.81 -16.86
C SER A 46 -1.49 -22.28 -16.41
N GLU A 47 -0.48 -22.23 -17.29
CA GLU A 47 0.91 -22.56 -16.95
C GLU A 47 1.48 -21.60 -15.92
N ILE A 48 1.25 -20.30 -16.11
CA ILE A 48 1.72 -19.25 -15.20
C ILE A 48 1.06 -19.42 -13.83
N ALA A 49 -0.25 -19.65 -13.80
CA ALA A 49 -0.99 -19.86 -12.57
C ALA A 49 -0.47 -21.08 -11.80
N ARG A 50 -0.18 -22.16 -12.50
CA ARG A 50 0.39 -23.37 -11.90
C ARG A 50 1.78 -23.11 -11.33
N PHE A 51 2.62 -22.40 -12.06
CA PHE A 51 3.97 -22.08 -11.66
C PHE A 51 4.02 -21.19 -10.41
N LEU A 52 3.14 -20.17 -10.36
CA LEU A 52 3.09 -19.20 -9.26
C LEU A 52 2.18 -19.63 -8.11
N GLY A 53 1.41 -20.71 -8.27
CA GLY A 53 0.50 -21.18 -7.23
C GLY A 53 -0.75 -20.31 -7.06
N CYS A 54 -1.25 -19.72 -8.14
CA CYS A 54 -2.45 -18.89 -8.11
C CYS A 54 -3.49 -19.38 -9.13
N HIS A 55 -4.65 -18.73 -9.18
CA HIS A 55 -5.70 -19.04 -10.14
C HIS A 55 -5.44 -18.30 -11.47
N LYS A 56 -5.83 -18.90 -12.59
CA LYS A 56 -5.65 -18.29 -13.92
C LYS A 56 -6.39 -16.94 -14.07
N ILE A 57 -7.51 -16.76 -13.37
CA ILE A 57 -8.23 -15.47 -13.36
C ILE A 57 -7.35 -14.37 -12.79
N THR A 58 -6.57 -14.66 -11.76
CA THR A 58 -5.62 -13.72 -11.17
C THR A 58 -4.59 -13.27 -12.20
N VAL A 59 -4.06 -14.20 -13.00
CA VAL A 59 -3.14 -13.87 -14.09
C VAL A 59 -3.80 -12.94 -15.12
N HIS A 60 -5.02 -13.26 -15.54
CA HIS A 60 -5.76 -12.43 -16.49
C HIS A 60 -5.99 -11.02 -15.97
N GLU A 61 -6.35 -10.86 -14.70
CA GLU A 61 -6.59 -9.56 -14.09
C GLU A 61 -5.32 -8.69 -14.05
N TRP A 62 -4.19 -9.28 -13.69
CA TRP A 62 -2.92 -8.55 -13.65
C TRP A 62 -2.42 -8.18 -15.04
N VAL A 63 -2.58 -9.07 -16.02
CA VAL A 63 -2.26 -8.77 -17.43
C VAL A 63 -3.10 -7.61 -17.92
N LYS A 64 -4.39 -7.63 -17.67
CA LYS A 64 -5.32 -6.56 -18.06
C LYS A 64 -4.92 -5.24 -17.41
N ARG A 65 -4.58 -5.26 -16.14
CA ARG A 65 -4.17 -4.05 -15.40
C ARG A 65 -2.84 -3.50 -15.93
N PHE A 66 -1.89 -4.38 -16.25
CA PHE A 66 -0.63 -3.98 -16.88
C PHE A 66 -0.86 -3.31 -18.24
N GLU A 67 -1.74 -3.85 -19.06
CA GLU A 67 -2.07 -3.26 -20.37
C GLU A 67 -2.70 -1.87 -20.24
N ALA A 68 -3.48 -1.65 -19.18
CA ALA A 68 -4.15 -0.38 -18.94
C ALA A 68 -3.26 0.66 -18.28
N GLU A 69 -2.42 0.26 -17.32
CA GLU A 69 -1.69 1.18 -16.44
C GLU A 69 -0.16 1.00 -16.48
N GLY A 70 0.34 -0.01 -17.15
CA GLY A 70 1.78 -0.33 -17.18
C GLY A 70 2.26 -0.92 -15.86
N ILE A 71 3.54 -0.77 -15.58
CA ILE A 71 4.17 -1.31 -14.36
C ILE A 71 3.57 -0.70 -13.07
N GLU A 72 3.09 0.52 -13.14
CA GLU A 72 2.45 1.17 -11.99
C GLU A 72 1.18 0.43 -11.55
N GLY A 73 0.47 -0.21 -12.48
CA GLY A 73 -0.71 -1.01 -12.16
C GLY A 73 -0.40 -2.28 -11.36
N LEU A 74 0.86 -2.73 -11.36
CA LEU A 74 1.30 -3.91 -10.62
C LEU A 74 1.69 -3.58 -9.18
N LYS A 75 1.92 -2.32 -8.87
CA LYS A 75 2.27 -1.87 -7.53
C LYS A 75 1.06 -1.91 -6.60
N MET A 76 1.31 -2.10 -5.31
CA MET A 76 0.26 -2.01 -4.31
C MET A 76 -0.23 -0.57 -4.22
N ARG A 77 -1.54 -0.39 -4.39
CA ARG A 77 -2.16 0.92 -4.25
C ARG A 77 -2.27 1.29 -2.77
N PRO A 78 -2.01 2.56 -2.41
CA PRO A 78 -2.23 3.02 -1.05
C PRO A 78 -3.72 2.96 -0.69
N GLY A 79 -4.03 2.93 0.59
CA GLY A 79 -5.40 2.93 1.07
C GLY A 79 -6.02 1.55 1.28
N ARG A 80 -5.23 0.48 1.13
CA ARG A 80 -5.69 -0.87 1.46
C ARG A 80 -5.65 -1.07 2.97
N GLY A 81 -6.66 -1.72 3.48
CA GLY A 81 -6.78 -2.00 4.88
C GLY A 81 -7.71 -1.04 5.61
N ARG A 82 -7.81 -1.20 6.91
CA ARG A 82 -8.66 -0.38 7.76
C ARG A 82 -8.08 1.03 7.87
N ARG A 83 -8.92 2.04 7.65
CA ARG A 83 -8.51 3.43 7.82
C ARG A 83 -8.17 3.70 9.28
N ALA A 84 -7.09 4.43 9.51
CA ALA A 84 -6.75 4.89 10.85
C ALA A 84 -7.84 5.84 11.38
N ILE A 85 -8.12 5.75 12.67
CA ILE A 85 -9.13 6.59 13.33
C ILE A 85 -8.68 8.05 13.37
N LEU A 86 -7.40 8.28 13.60
CA LEU A 86 -6.80 9.62 13.64
C LEU A 86 -5.88 9.80 12.43
N GLN A 87 -6.28 10.62 11.47
CA GLN A 87 -5.57 10.76 10.19
C GLN A 87 -5.31 12.19 9.74
N SER A 88 -6.23 13.11 10.03
CA SER A 88 -6.22 14.43 9.43
C SER A 88 -5.34 15.43 10.18
N ALA A 89 -4.96 16.51 9.48
CA ALA A 89 -4.26 17.63 10.11
C ALA A 89 -5.13 18.28 11.20
N THR A 90 -6.46 18.26 11.02
CA THR A 90 -7.41 18.74 12.02
C THR A 90 -7.35 17.88 13.29
N ASP A 91 -7.31 16.56 13.13
CA ASP A 91 -7.14 15.64 14.26
C ASP A 91 -5.82 15.90 14.99
N LEU A 92 -4.76 16.17 14.26
CA LEU A 92 -3.45 16.52 14.82
C LEU A 92 -3.52 17.77 15.71
N SER A 93 -4.14 18.84 15.21
CA SER A 93 -4.30 20.08 15.97
C SER A 93 -5.10 19.86 17.26
N ARG A 94 -6.18 19.09 17.18
CA ARG A 94 -7.03 18.76 18.34
C ARG A 94 -6.28 17.90 19.34
N VAL A 95 -5.54 16.91 18.88
CA VAL A 95 -4.72 16.05 19.75
C VAL A 95 -3.67 16.85 20.47
N ARG A 96 -2.94 17.71 19.77
CA ARG A 96 -1.93 18.59 20.39
C ARG A 96 -2.54 19.50 21.45
N ALA A 97 -3.65 20.14 21.15
CA ALA A 97 -4.35 21.01 22.09
C ALA A 97 -4.78 20.27 23.35
N ALA A 98 -5.35 19.07 23.19
CA ALA A 98 -5.78 18.24 24.32
C ALA A 98 -4.61 17.78 25.19
N VAL A 99 -3.49 17.39 24.56
CA VAL A 99 -2.29 16.95 25.27
C VAL A 99 -1.65 18.12 26.06
N ILE A 100 -1.62 19.33 25.47
CA ILE A 100 -1.10 20.53 26.12
C ILE A 100 -1.98 20.89 27.33
N ARG A 101 -3.32 20.81 27.19
CA ARG A 101 -4.25 21.08 28.29
C ARG A 101 -4.14 20.08 29.44
N SER A 102 -3.81 18.84 29.12
CA SER A 102 -3.76 17.71 30.08
C SER A 102 -2.35 17.13 30.19
N ARG A 103 -1.35 17.99 30.37
CA ARG A 103 0.08 17.63 30.33
C ARG A 103 0.50 16.40 31.11
N GLN A 104 -0.16 16.13 32.24
CA GLN A 104 0.24 15.04 33.13
C GLN A 104 -0.63 13.79 33.01
N ARG A 105 -1.76 13.85 32.30
CA ARG A 105 -2.70 12.74 32.22
C ARG A 105 -3.23 12.54 30.82
N ILE A 106 -2.58 11.67 30.06
CA ILE A 106 -2.99 11.30 28.70
C ILE A 106 -4.42 10.75 28.67
N SER A 107 -4.86 10.07 29.74
CA SER A 107 -6.22 9.53 29.84
C SER A 107 -7.30 10.63 29.79
N LEU A 108 -7.04 11.79 30.39
CA LEU A 108 -7.95 12.92 30.32
C LEU A 108 -7.98 13.50 28.89
N ALA A 109 -6.82 13.61 28.24
CA ALA A 109 -6.75 14.05 26.87
C ALA A 109 -7.52 13.13 25.93
N LYS A 110 -7.43 11.81 26.14
CA LYS A 110 -8.20 10.81 25.39
C LYS A 110 -9.71 11.03 25.56
N ALA A 111 -10.20 11.20 26.80
CA ALA A 111 -11.61 11.42 27.07
C ALA A 111 -12.14 12.69 26.41
N GLU A 112 -11.38 13.78 26.47
CA GLU A 112 -11.72 15.04 25.79
C GLU A 112 -11.79 14.87 24.27
N LEU A 113 -10.82 14.17 23.68
CA LEU A 113 -10.76 13.93 22.25
C LEU A 113 -11.89 13.04 21.76
N GLU A 114 -12.25 12.00 22.50
CA GLU A 114 -13.38 11.13 22.13
C GLU A 114 -14.68 11.93 22.09
N ALA A 115 -14.89 12.83 23.04
CA ALA A 115 -16.06 13.69 23.08
C ALA A 115 -16.04 14.71 21.95
N GLU A 116 -14.90 15.35 21.70
CA GLU A 116 -14.75 16.37 20.66
C GLU A 116 -14.87 15.80 19.24
N LEU A 117 -14.23 14.65 18.99
CA LEU A 117 -14.23 14.01 17.67
C LEU A 117 -15.45 13.10 17.45
N GLN A 118 -16.21 12.82 18.51
CA GLN A 118 -17.40 11.95 18.48
C GLN A 118 -17.09 10.54 17.95
N LYS A 119 -15.90 10.03 18.24
CA LYS A 119 -15.50 8.67 17.87
C LYS A 119 -14.64 8.03 18.96
N PRO A 120 -14.95 6.78 19.36
CA PRO A 120 -14.14 6.09 20.34
C PRO A 120 -12.83 5.60 19.76
N PHE A 121 -11.77 5.63 20.57
CA PHE A 121 -10.49 5.02 20.21
C PHE A 121 -9.73 4.62 21.47
N SER A 122 -8.79 3.69 21.32
CA SER A 122 -8.01 3.21 22.47
C SER A 122 -6.84 4.14 22.80
N MET A 123 -6.32 4.00 24.02
CA MET A 123 -5.09 4.68 24.43
C MET A 123 -3.91 4.32 23.50
N THR A 124 -3.85 3.08 23.05
CA THR A 124 -2.83 2.61 22.10
C THR A 124 -2.90 3.38 20.78
N THR A 125 -4.11 3.63 20.27
CA THR A 125 -4.32 4.42 19.05
C THR A 125 -3.80 5.84 19.22
N LEU A 126 -4.10 6.48 20.35
CA LEU A 126 -3.64 7.84 20.65
C LEU A 126 -2.10 7.89 20.75
N LYS A 127 -1.49 6.96 21.45
CA LYS A 127 -0.04 6.88 21.59
C LYS A 127 0.66 6.66 20.25
N ARG A 128 0.12 5.79 19.39
CA ARG A 128 0.65 5.54 18.05
C ARG A 128 0.59 6.79 17.18
N PHE A 129 -0.52 7.50 17.23
CA PHE A 129 -0.70 8.73 16.47
C PHE A 129 0.29 9.81 16.90
N LEU A 130 0.47 10.00 18.20
CA LEU A 130 1.44 10.97 18.75
C LEU A 130 2.88 10.61 18.36
N LYS A 131 3.24 9.34 18.45
CA LYS A 131 4.58 8.86 18.08
C LYS A 131 4.86 9.10 16.59
N LYS A 132 3.90 8.80 15.73
CA LYS A 132 4.01 9.01 14.29
C LYS A 132 4.18 10.50 13.95
N THR A 133 3.42 11.35 14.63
CA THR A 133 3.45 12.80 14.43
C THR A 133 4.79 13.40 14.89
N ILE A 134 5.31 12.95 16.02
CA ILE A 134 6.60 13.40 16.54
C ILE A 134 7.72 13.00 15.58
N ALA A 135 7.71 11.77 15.08
CA ALA A 135 8.69 11.29 14.10
C ALA A 135 8.68 12.13 12.81
N ALA A 136 7.49 12.44 12.29
CA ALA A 136 7.35 13.29 11.10
C ALA A 136 7.88 14.72 11.34
N SER A 137 7.62 15.29 12.51
CA SER A 137 8.14 16.61 12.89
C SER A 137 9.67 16.62 12.97
N ASN A 138 10.25 15.56 13.53
CA ASN A 138 11.71 15.44 13.63
C ASN A 138 12.37 15.32 12.26
N GLU A 139 11.76 14.62 11.32
CA GLU A 139 12.25 14.54 9.94
C GLU A 139 12.25 15.90 9.25
N LEU A 140 11.24 16.72 9.50
CA LEU A 140 11.14 18.06 8.95
C LEU A 140 12.14 19.04 9.58
N GLU A 141 12.49 18.84 10.84
CA GLU A 141 13.42 19.70 11.57
C GLU A 141 14.90 19.34 11.33
N SER A 142 15.18 18.19 10.75
CA SER A 142 16.56 17.70 10.54
C SER A 142 17.24 18.24 9.28
N ASP A 143 16.62 19.16 8.57
CA ASP A 143 17.22 19.82 7.40
C ASP A 143 18.09 21.02 7.81
#